data_26851fc0d9ec15f3d2928e2414d6d8fa
#
_entry.id   26851fc0d9ec15f3d2928e2414d6d8fa
#
_cell.length_a   1.000
_cell.length_b   1.000
_cell.length_c   1.000
_cell.angle_alpha   90.00
_cell.angle_beta   90.00
_cell.angle_gamma   90.00
#
_symmetry.space_group_name_H-M   'P 1'
#
loop_
_entity.id
_entity.type
_entity.pdbx_description
1 polymer ?
#
loop_
_entity_poly.entity_id
_entity_poly.type
_entity_poly.pdbx_seq_one_letter_code
_entity_poly.pdbx_strand_id
1 'polypeptide(L)'
;MIFILSKLIMKDFKRIIIPVDNTEESKNAVKKGAFLAKLLDVDAKIITVNDTYHFISSVIIEEKLKKEAEGFLDKFKKIGEEFGIKLETQLVAGKPAEEIVKFAREDDLIIMAYHDKTKGMDRILDRSVTADVIRNAPCSVLIIKIK
;
A
#
# COMPACT_ATOMS: atom_id res chain seq x y z
N MET A 1 -29.30 -2.74 2.22
CA MET A 1 -29.31 -1.68 3.25
C MET A 1 -27.93 -1.35 3.82
N ILE A 2 -27.10 -2.31 4.19
CA ILE A 2 -25.71 -2.10 4.61
C ILE A 2 -24.88 -1.38 3.53
N PHE A 3 -25.09 -1.71 2.28
CA PHE A 3 -24.42 -1.11 1.13
C PHE A 3 -24.75 0.37 0.95
N ILE A 4 -26.01 0.76 1.15
CA ILE A 4 -26.42 2.16 1.09
C ILE A 4 -25.88 2.94 2.28
N LEU A 5 -25.87 2.34 3.47
CA LEU A 5 -25.30 2.94 4.67
C LEU A 5 -23.79 3.15 4.54
N SER A 6 -23.06 2.18 3.97
CA SER A 6 -21.63 2.34 3.74
C SER A 6 -21.33 3.48 2.77
N LYS A 7 -22.12 3.64 1.70
CA LYS A 7 -21.99 4.76 0.76
C LYS A 7 -22.30 6.11 1.40
N LEU A 8 -23.26 6.16 2.29
CA LEU A 8 -23.63 7.41 2.99
C LEU A 8 -22.59 7.81 4.04
N ILE A 9 -22.07 6.83 4.79
CA ILE A 9 -21.12 7.07 5.88
C ILE A 9 -19.70 7.27 5.33
N MET A 10 -19.32 6.50 4.31
CA MET A 10 -17.97 6.48 3.74
C MET A 10 -17.88 7.17 2.38
N LYS A 11 -18.83 8.04 2.05
CA LYS A 11 -18.83 8.75 0.75
C LYS A 11 -17.62 9.63 0.53
N ASP A 12 -16.90 9.97 1.60
CA ASP A 12 -15.67 10.75 1.52
C ASP A 12 -14.48 9.94 0.99
N PHE A 13 -14.55 8.60 1.05
CA PHE A 13 -13.52 7.75 0.48
C PHE A 13 -13.90 7.32 -0.93
N LYS A 14 -13.09 7.73 -1.89
CA LYS A 14 -13.28 7.36 -3.30
C LYS A 14 -12.34 6.26 -3.75
N ARG A 15 -11.22 6.07 -3.02
CA ARG A 15 -10.19 5.14 -3.41
C ARG A 15 -9.43 4.65 -2.18
N ILE A 16 -9.03 3.38 -2.20
CA ILE A 16 -8.13 2.81 -1.20
C ILE A 16 -6.74 2.70 -1.82
N ILE A 17 -5.73 3.17 -1.10
CA ILE A 17 -4.31 3.06 -1.46
C ILE A 17 -3.64 2.13 -0.46
N ILE A 18 -2.96 1.11 -0.96
CA ILE A 18 -2.28 0.11 -0.14
C ILE A 18 -0.78 0.15 -0.47
N PRO A 19 0.01 0.87 0.32
CA PRO A 19 1.47 0.79 0.20
C PRO A 19 1.96 -0.59 0.62
N VAL A 20 2.84 -1.18 -0.17
CA VAL A 20 3.30 -2.55 0.06
C VAL A 20 4.80 -2.69 -0.17
N ASP A 21 5.37 -3.69 0.49
CA ASP A 21 6.67 -4.26 0.20
C ASP A 21 6.54 -5.79 0.11
N ASN A 22 7.63 -6.48 -0.13
CA ASN A 22 7.60 -7.94 -0.26
C ASN A 22 7.64 -8.63 1.12
N THR A 23 6.60 -8.41 1.93
CA THR A 23 6.47 -8.98 3.27
C THR A 23 5.11 -9.63 3.48
N GLU A 24 5.01 -10.53 4.47
CA GLU A 24 3.72 -11.13 4.88
C GLU A 24 2.78 -10.06 5.45
N GLU A 25 3.33 -9.05 6.11
CA GLU A 25 2.56 -7.93 6.65
C GLU A 25 1.87 -7.17 5.53
N SER A 26 2.57 -6.88 4.44
CA SER A 26 1.98 -6.25 3.25
C SER A 26 0.92 -7.13 2.62
N LYS A 27 1.13 -8.44 2.56
CA LYS A 27 0.13 -9.39 2.09
C LYS A 27 -1.16 -9.30 2.89
N ASN A 28 -1.05 -9.21 4.22
CA ASN A 28 -2.21 -9.01 5.09
C ASN A 28 -2.91 -7.67 4.84
N ALA A 29 -2.15 -6.61 4.64
CA ALA A 29 -2.72 -5.30 4.28
C ALA A 29 -3.49 -5.36 2.97
N VAL A 30 -2.96 -6.07 1.97
CA VAL A 30 -3.64 -6.26 0.67
C VAL A 30 -4.96 -7.02 0.85
N LYS A 31 -4.96 -8.11 1.62
CA LYS A 31 -6.19 -8.88 1.89
C LYS A 31 -7.26 -8.02 2.56
N LYS A 32 -6.90 -7.28 3.60
CA LYS A 32 -7.82 -6.42 4.32
C LYS A 32 -8.27 -5.23 3.47
N GLY A 33 -7.35 -4.64 2.71
CA GLY A 33 -7.66 -3.55 1.80
C GLY A 33 -8.60 -3.97 0.67
N ALA A 34 -8.38 -5.13 0.07
CA ALA A 34 -9.26 -5.68 -0.97
C ALA A 34 -10.66 -5.98 -0.40
N PHE A 35 -10.73 -6.56 0.79
CA PHE A 35 -12.00 -6.79 1.47
C PHE A 35 -12.76 -5.49 1.70
N LEU A 36 -12.09 -4.46 2.24
CA LEU A 36 -12.73 -3.17 2.48
C LEU A 36 -13.14 -2.47 1.19
N ALA A 37 -12.32 -2.52 0.15
CA ALA A 37 -12.64 -1.95 -1.15
C ALA A 37 -13.91 -2.59 -1.73
N LYS A 38 -14.04 -3.90 -1.61
CA LYS A 38 -15.24 -4.62 -2.03
C LYS A 38 -16.45 -4.20 -1.21
N LEU A 39 -16.30 -4.16 0.10
CA LEU A 39 -17.38 -3.79 1.03
C LEU A 39 -17.87 -2.34 0.79
N LEU A 40 -16.94 -1.41 0.56
CA LEU A 40 -17.23 0.00 0.36
C LEU A 40 -17.56 0.35 -1.09
N ASP A 41 -17.38 -0.57 -2.03
CA ASP A 41 -17.58 -0.35 -3.46
C ASP A 41 -16.72 0.80 -3.99
N VAL A 42 -15.43 0.77 -3.67
CA VAL A 42 -14.44 1.75 -4.12
C VAL A 42 -13.28 1.07 -4.81
N ASP A 43 -12.56 1.81 -5.64
CA ASP A 43 -11.35 1.31 -6.29
C ASP A 43 -10.22 1.15 -5.28
N ALA A 44 -9.33 0.21 -5.55
CA ALA A 44 -8.13 0.01 -4.74
C ALA A 44 -6.89 -0.07 -5.62
N LYS A 45 -5.83 0.58 -5.17
CA LYS A 45 -4.53 0.56 -5.83
C LYS A 45 -3.44 0.15 -4.85
N ILE A 46 -2.51 -0.64 -5.34
CA ILE A 46 -1.29 -1.00 -4.62
C ILE A 46 -0.16 -0.10 -5.12
N ILE A 47 0.58 0.49 -4.20
CA ILE A 47 1.79 1.24 -4.52
C ILE A 47 3.00 0.61 -3.81
N THR A 48 4.07 0.40 -4.55
CA THR A 48 5.36 0.05 -3.97
C THR A 48 6.42 1.06 -4.42
N VAL A 49 7.33 1.35 -3.53
CA VAL A 49 8.38 2.35 -3.76
C VAL A 49 9.74 1.67 -3.72
N ASN A 50 10.48 1.76 -4.81
CA ASN A 50 11.89 1.36 -4.82
C ASN A 50 12.70 2.50 -4.18
N ASP A 51 13.28 2.22 -3.02
CA ASP A 51 14.05 3.20 -2.27
C ASP A 51 15.41 3.43 -2.94
N THR A 52 15.49 4.53 -3.69
CA THR A 52 16.70 4.90 -4.41
C THR A 52 17.67 5.74 -3.56
N TYR A 53 17.28 6.12 -2.37
CA TYR A 53 18.09 6.96 -1.49
C TYR A 53 19.02 6.17 -0.58
N HIS A 54 18.65 4.94 -0.21
CA HIS A 54 19.43 4.11 0.70
C HIS A 54 20.36 3.13 -0.02
N PHE A 55 20.23 3.01 -1.34
CA PHE A 55 21.04 2.08 -2.13
C PHE A 55 21.82 2.82 -3.21
N ILE A 56 23.11 2.48 -3.34
CA ILE A 56 23.91 2.93 -4.48
C ILE A 56 23.35 2.22 -5.71
N SER A 57 22.61 2.95 -6.53
CA SER A 57 21.96 2.35 -7.68
C SER A 57 22.93 2.22 -8.86
N SER A 58 23.08 1.00 -9.33
CA SER A 58 23.52 0.74 -10.69
C SER A 58 22.28 0.39 -11.54
N VAL A 59 22.36 0.58 -12.84
CA VAL A 59 21.28 0.21 -13.76
C VAL A 59 20.87 -1.26 -13.60
N ILE A 60 21.83 -2.13 -13.33
CA ILE A 60 21.60 -3.57 -13.13
C ILE A 60 20.78 -3.82 -11.86
N ILE A 61 21.10 -3.11 -10.77
CA ILE A 61 20.38 -3.23 -9.49
C ILE A 61 18.96 -2.69 -9.63
N GLU A 62 18.79 -1.57 -10.31
CA GLU A 62 17.45 -0.99 -10.55
C GLU A 62 16.55 -1.94 -11.35
N GLU A 63 17.08 -2.55 -12.41
CA GLU A 63 16.33 -3.54 -13.19
C GLU A 63 15.96 -4.77 -12.35
N LYS A 64 16.87 -5.25 -11.52
CA LYS A 64 16.61 -6.38 -10.63
C LYS A 64 15.50 -6.06 -9.63
N LEU A 65 15.57 -4.90 -8.97
CA LEU A 65 14.56 -4.45 -8.02
C LEU A 65 13.20 -4.28 -8.70
N LYS A 66 13.19 -3.76 -9.92
CA LYS A 66 11.96 -3.62 -10.70
C LYS A 66 11.32 -4.97 -11.00
N LYS A 67 12.09 -5.96 -11.43
CA LYS A 67 11.58 -7.32 -11.70
C LYS A 67 11.06 -8.00 -10.45
N GLU A 68 11.74 -7.85 -9.32
CA GLU A 68 11.29 -8.38 -8.04
C GLU A 68 9.96 -7.74 -7.62
N ALA A 69 9.85 -6.42 -7.77
CA ALA A 69 8.63 -5.69 -7.46
C ALA A 69 7.46 -6.13 -8.34
N GLU A 70 7.67 -6.25 -9.64
CA GLU A 70 6.65 -6.74 -10.56
C GLU A 70 6.17 -8.14 -10.16
N GLY A 71 7.08 -9.01 -9.73
CA GLY A 71 6.76 -10.37 -9.29
C GLY A 71 5.84 -10.40 -8.07
N PHE A 72 6.16 -9.66 -7.01
CA PHE A 72 5.29 -9.68 -5.83
C PHE A 72 4.01 -8.86 -6.04
N LEU A 73 4.04 -7.83 -6.87
CA LEU A 73 2.82 -7.08 -7.23
C LEU A 73 1.83 -7.97 -7.97
N ASP A 74 2.29 -8.84 -8.87
CA ASP A 74 1.43 -9.80 -9.55
C ASP A 74 0.77 -10.77 -8.58
N LYS A 75 1.49 -11.24 -7.58
CA LYS A 75 0.93 -12.07 -6.51
C LYS A 75 -0.15 -11.34 -5.73
N PHE A 76 0.06 -10.07 -5.43
CA PHE A 76 -0.92 -9.25 -4.70
C PHE A 76 -2.15 -8.97 -5.56
N LYS A 77 -2.00 -8.77 -6.86
CA LYS A 77 -3.14 -8.67 -7.79
C LYS A 77 -4.04 -9.89 -7.73
N LYS A 78 -3.45 -11.08 -7.69
CA LYS A 78 -4.20 -12.34 -7.58
C LYS A 78 -5.00 -12.43 -6.28
N ILE A 79 -4.46 -11.90 -5.19
CA ILE A 79 -5.20 -11.80 -3.92
C ILE A 79 -6.44 -10.93 -4.11
N GLY A 80 -6.32 -9.80 -4.79
CA GLY A 80 -7.47 -8.96 -5.11
C GLY A 80 -8.54 -9.70 -5.89
N GLU A 81 -8.14 -10.48 -6.88
CA GLU A 81 -9.06 -11.29 -7.69
C GLU A 81 -9.85 -12.30 -6.83
N GLU A 82 -9.23 -12.90 -5.82
CA GLU A 82 -9.89 -13.79 -4.87
C GLU A 82 -11.03 -13.09 -4.12
N PHE A 83 -10.88 -11.80 -3.85
CA PHE A 83 -11.92 -10.97 -3.23
C PHE A 83 -12.88 -10.32 -4.24
N GLY A 84 -12.73 -10.61 -5.53
CA GLY A 84 -13.56 -10.03 -6.58
C GLY A 84 -13.23 -8.58 -6.90
N ILE A 85 -11.98 -8.17 -6.65
CA ILE A 85 -11.50 -6.80 -6.88
C ILE A 85 -10.33 -6.83 -7.87
N LYS A 86 -10.36 -5.90 -8.83
CA LYS A 86 -9.23 -5.64 -9.69
C LYS A 86 -8.31 -4.62 -9.00
N LEU A 87 -7.19 -5.09 -8.47
CA LEU A 87 -6.17 -4.22 -7.92
C LEU A 87 -5.27 -3.67 -9.02
N GLU A 88 -5.20 -2.37 -9.15
CA GLU A 88 -4.20 -1.72 -9.99
C GLU A 88 -2.92 -1.56 -9.19
N THR A 89 -1.79 -1.60 -9.87
CA THR A 89 -0.48 -1.51 -9.25
C THR A 89 0.30 -0.31 -9.77
N GLN A 90 1.09 0.30 -8.89
CA GLN A 90 1.95 1.41 -9.20
C GLN A 90 3.33 1.17 -8.59
N LEU A 91 4.36 1.21 -9.42
CA LEU A 91 5.75 1.13 -8.99
C LEU A 91 6.40 2.48 -9.21
N VAL A 92 6.97 3.05 -8.16
CA VAL A 92 7.69 4.32 -8.21
C VAL A 92 9.08 4.19 -7.57
N ALA A 93 9.99 5.08 -7.94
CA ALA A 93 11.31 5.18 -7.33
C ALA A 93 11.39 6.47 -6.51
N GLY A 94 12.03 6.42 -5.34
CA GLY A 94 12.19 7.58 -4.50
C GLY A 94 12.26 7.23 -3.02
N LYS A 95 11.94 8.20 -2.18
CA LYS A 95 11.81 8.00 -0.73
C LYS A 95 10.41 7.45 -0.43
N PRO A 96 10.29 6.31 0.25
CA PRO A 96 9.00 5.65 0.43
C PRO A 96 7.90 6.54 0.98
N ALA A 97 8.11 7.21 2.11
CA ALA A 97 7.07 8.04 2.71
C ALA A 97 6.68 9.21 1.82
N GLU A 98 7.65 9.88 1.20
CA GLU A 98 7.39 11.02 0.32
C GLU A 98 6.56 10.62 -0.90
N GLU A 99 6.91 9.51 -1.53
CA GLU A 99 6.22 9.04 -2.73
C GLU A 99 4.78 8.56 -2.42
N ILE A 100 4.59 7.90 -1.27
CA ILE A 100 3.26 7.50 -0.82
C ILE A 100 2.38 8.74 -0.60
N VAL A 101 2.91 9.75 0.10
CA VAL A 101 2.19 10.99 0.39
C VAL A 101 1.85 11.75 -0.89
N LYS A 102 2.77 11.83 -1.85
CA LYS A 102 2.51 12.46 -3.16
C LYS A 102 1.41 11.74 -3.94
N PHE A 103 1.37 10.43 -3.85
CA PHE A 103 0.39 9.61 -4.57
C PHE A 103 -1.01 9.74 -4.00
N ALA A 104 -1.12 9.95 -2.70
CA ALA A 104 -2.39 10.02 -1.99
C ALA A 104 -3.14 11.33 -2.27
N ARG A 105 -4.46 11.25 -2.27
CA ARG A 105 -5.39 12.38 -2.45
C ARG A 105 -6.22 12.55 -1.18
N GLU A 106 -6.87 13.70 -1.05
CA GLU A 106 -7.69 14.01 0.13
C GLU A 106 -8.83 13.01 0.36
N ASP A 107 -9.38 12.45 -0.72
CA ASP A 107 -10.50 11.50 -0.67
C ASP A 107 -10.06 10.03 -0.70
N ASP A 108 -8.79 9.77 -0.47
CA ASP A 108 -8.25 8.41 -0.32
C ASP A 108 -8.34 7.91 1.12
N LEU A 109 -8.31 6.59 1.25
CA LEU A 109 -8.00 5.89 2.49
C LEU A 109 -6.72 5.09 2.26
N ILE A 110 -5.67 5.41 3.00
CA ILE A 110 -4.44 4.63 2.98
C ILE A 110 -4.58 3.48 3.97
N ILE A 111 -4.27 2.26 3.56
CA ILE A 111 -4.22 1.09 4.44
C ILE A 111 -2.80 0.56 4.45
N MET A 112 -2.17 0.57 5.61
CA MET A 112 -0.79 0.10 5.80
C MET A 112 -0.71 -0.94 6.90
N ALA A 113 0.18 -1.88 6.73
CA ALA A 113 0.55 -2.79 7.81
C ALA A 113 1.63 -2.13 8.70
N TYR A 114 1.50 -2.35 9.99
CA TYR A 114 2.49 -1.90 10.99
C TYR A 114 3.02 -3.11 11.74
N HIS A 115 4.33 -3.16 11.88
CA HIS A 115 5.01 -4.22 12.58
C HIS A 115 5.97 -3.64 13.64
N ASP A 116 5.85 -4.13 14.87
CA ASP A 116 6.67 -3.64 15.97
C ASP A 116 8.14 -4.03 15.88
N LYS A 117 8.42 -5.12 15.18
CA LYS A 117 9.77 -5.67 15.10
C LYS A 117 10.40 -5.36 13.75
N THR A 118 11.32 -4.41 13.74
CA THR A 118 12.18 -4.17 12.59
C THR A 118 13.20 -5.29 12.49
N LYS A 119 12.91 -6.29 11.66
CA LYS A 119 13.88 -7.33 11.33
C LYS A 119 14.23 -7.24 9.85
N GLY A 120 15.50 -6.92 9.57
CA GLY A 120 16.08 -7.00 8.25
C GLY A 120 16.02 -5.71 7.45
N MET A 121 16.99 -5.56 6.56
CA MET A 121 17.13 -4.39 5.69
C MET A 121 16.14 -4.36 4.53
N ASP A 122 15.33 -5.41 4.38
CA ASP A 122 14.40 -5.57 3.26
C ASP A 122 13.05 -4.90 3.49
N ARG A 123 12.85 -4.23 4.63
CA ARG A 123 11.59 -3.59 4.97
C ARG A 123 11.59 -2.13 4.56
N ILE A 124 10.98 -1.87 3.43
CA ILE A 124 10.78 -0.51 2.92
C ILE A 124 9.76 0.23 3.77
N LEU A 125 8.73 -0.46 4.26
CA LEU A 125 7.68 0.09 5.10
C LEU A 125 7.95 -0.19 6.57
N ASP A 126 8.98 0.45 7.10
CA ASP A 126 9.33 0.36 8.52
C ASP A 126 8.51 1.35 9.37
N ARG A 127 8.82 1.40 10.66
CA ARG A 127 8.14 2.29 11.62
C ARG A 127 8.26 3.77 11.26
N SER A 128 9.41 4.18 10.71
CA SER A 128 9.64 5.57 10.33
C SER A 128 8.82 5.97 9.11
N VAL A 129 8.70 5.10 8.12
CA VAL A 129 7.85 5.33 6.96
C VAL A 129 6.39 5.46 7.36
N THR A 130 5.91 4.55 8.20
CA THR A 130 4.53 4.59 8.71
C THR A 130 4.25 5.89 9.47
N ALA A 131 5.16 6.29 10.36
CA ALA A 131 5.02 7.54 11.13
C ALA A 131 4.99 8.76 10.22
N ASP A 132 5.86 8.82 9.21
CA ASP A 132 5.92 9.92 8.27
C ASP A 132 4.66 10.00 7.39
N VAL A 133 4.13 8.87 6.95
CA VAL A 133 2.87 8.82 6.19
C VAL A 133 1.72 9.33 7.06
N ILE A 134 1.59 8.86 8.29
CA ILE A 134 0.54 9.33 9.22
C ILE A 134 0.63 10.84 9.41
N ARG A 135 1.83 11.37 9.58
CA ARG A 135 2.04 12.80 9.83
C ARG A 135 1.72 13.67 8.62
N ASN A 136 2.05 13.20 7.42
CA ASN A 136 2.07 14.05 6.23
C ASN A 136 0.99 13.71 5.18
N ALA A 137 0.28 12.58 5.32
CA ALA A 137 -0.74 12.21 4.34
C ALA A 137 -1.89 13.22 4.30
N PRO A 138 -2.42 13.54 3.10
CA PRO A 138 -3.55 14.46 2.98
C PRO A 138 -4.90 13.81 3.32
N CYS A 139 -4.91 12.55 3.74
CA CYS A 139 -6.10 11.72 3.90
C CYS A 139 -6.01 10.87 5.17
N SER A 140 -7.07 10.10 5.42
CA SER A 140 -7.12 9.15 6.53
C SER A 140 -6.20 7.95 6.28
N VAL A 141 -5.64 7.42 7.35
CA VAL A 141 -4.73 6.26 7.32
C VAL A 141 -5.26 5.20 8.29
N LEU A 142 -5.48 4.00 7.78
CA LEU A 142 -5.86 2.85 8.58
C LEU A 142 -4.63 1.95 8.74
N ILE A 143 -4.28 1.69 9.97
CA ILE A 143 -3.13 0.85 10.29
C ILE A 143 -3.60 -0.56 10.68
N ILE A 144 -3.09 -1.55 9.97
CA ILE A 144 -3.29 -2.95 10.29
C ILE A 144 -2.13 -3.37 11.19
N LYS A 145 -2.42 -3.52 12.47
CA LYS A 145 -1.41 -3.92 13.44
C LYS A 145 -1.23 -5.43 13.42
N ILE A 146 -0.01 -5.86 13.21
CA ILE A 146 0.37 -7.28 13.16
C ILE A 146 1.20 -7.59 14.39
N LYS A 147 0.77 -8.59 15.11
CA LYS A 147 1.45 -9.07 16.33
C LYS A 147 2.68 -9.91 16.03
#